data_08dc196cc5feb43b5255aad080b3d849
#
_entry.id   08dc196cc5feb43b5255aad080b3d849
#
_cell.length_a   1.000
_cell.length_b   1.000
_cell.length_c   1.000
_cell.angle_alpha   90.00
_cell.angle_beta   90.00
_cell.angle_gamma   90.00
#
_symmetry.space_group_name_H-M   'P 1'
#
loop_
_entity.id
_entity.type
_entity.pdbx_description
1 polymer ?
#
loop_
_entity_poly.entity_id
_entity_poly.type
_entity_poly.pdbx_seq_one_letter_code
_entity_poly.pdbx_strand_id
1 'polypeptide(L)'
;MKYIAAVVLVASRASAFLTTPTFTRLSSTHLQAEIRKPSDKAETLRFGWDGSTALGGAVVDSKPARMLDQIREVGETIPSDCEVFNANTEMSADDLMFEEVIELIDTHYEYGLIEFKNGDVVNQQGENEGSAKLLSYAALSGMDKATTLKLWGQYYRDVLANPNGTDHANIRNFMKTGWEGVPFENGIALTKKCVGENEWDEFAESWIP
;
A
#
# COMPACT_ATOMS: atom_id res chain seq x y z
N MET A 1 21.01 -59.67 -21.62
CA MET A 1 20.50 -59.35 -22.97
C MET A 1 20.08 -57.90 -22.99
N LYS A 2 20.78 -57.12 -23.82
CA LYS A 2 20.62 -55.65 -23.91
C LYS A 2 19.57 -55.35 -24.97
N TYR A 3 18.61 -54.49 -24.70
CA TYR A 3 17.85 -53.85 -25.75
C TYR A 3 17.89 -52.31 -25.52
N ILE A 4 18.59 -51.65 -26.41
CA ILE A 4 18.65 -50.20 -26.58
C ILE A 4 17.54 -49.85 -27.55
N ALA A 5 16.56 -49.07 -27.16
CA ALA A 5 15.57 -48.48 -28.03
C ALA A 5 16.01 -47.07 -28.40
N ALA A 6 16.35 -46.90 -29.66
CA ALA A 6 16.66 -45.60 -30.24
C ALA A 6 15.36 -44.83 -30.54
N VAL A 7 15.21 -43.66 -30.00
CA VAL A 7 14.13 -42.72 -30.36
C VAL A 7 14.64 -41.82 -31.47
N VAL A 8 14.03 -41.94 -32.62
CA VAL A 8 14.27 -41.11 -33.81
C VAL A 8 13.50 -39.81 -33.63
N LEU A 9 14.22 -38.71 -33.55
CA LEU A 9 13.64 -37.35 -33.49
C LEU A 9 13.41 -36.87 -34.93
N VAL A 10 12.15 -36.81 -35.37
CA VAL A 10 11.76 -36.19 -36.62
C VAL A 10 11.62 -34.70 -36.44
N ALA A 11 12.57 -33.92 -36.94
CA ALA A 11 12.50 -32.48 -37.00
C ALA A 11 11.62 -32.04 -38.18
N SER A 12 10.44 -31.58 -37.92
CA SER A 12 9.57 -30.92 -38.89
C SER A 12 9.95 -29.44 -39.00
N ARG A 13 10.50 -29.03 -40.11
CA ARG A 13 10.74 -27.63 -40.47
C ARG A 13 9.43 -27.00 -40.90
N ALA A 14 8.85 -26.13 -40.07
CA ALA A 14 7.83 -25.21 -40.52
C ALA A 14 8.49 -23.89 -40.93
N SER A 15 8.45 -23.61 -42.22
CA SER A 15 8.83 -22.32 -42.80
C SER A 15 7.74 -21.30 -42.47
N ALA A 16 8.00 -20.42 -41.54
CA ALA A 16 7.13 -19.27 -41.29
C ALA A 16 7.46 -18.16 -42.31
N PHE A 17 6.50 -17.87 -43.17
CA PHE A 17 6.52 -16.69 -44.04
C PHE A 17 6.49 -15.44 -43.19
N LEU A 18 7.56 -14.66 -43.21
CA LEU A 18 7.63 -13.31 -42.68
C LEU A 18 6.86 -12.38 -43.62
N THR A 19 5.62 -12.08 -43.32
CA THR A 19 4.90 -10.97 -43.89
C THR A 19 5.25 -9.69 -43.08
N THR A 20 6.04 -8.84 -43.66
CA THR A 20 6.30 -7.49 -43.15
C THR A 20 5.00 -6.66 -43.17
N PRO A 21 4.56 -6.06 -42.06
CA PRO A 21 3.46 -5.11 -42.14
C PRO A 21 3.95 -3.86 -42.84
N THR A 22 3.35 -3.55 -43.98
CA THR A 22 3.51 -2.28 -44.70
C THR A 22 2.95 -1.18 -43.81
N PHE A 23 3.85 -0.37 -43.26
CA PHE A 23 3.49 0.81 -42.50
C PHE A 23 2.99 1.89 -43.47
N THR A 24 1.67 1.98 -43.64
CA THR A 24 1.05 3.05 -44.39
C THR A 24 1.21 4.33 -43.57
N ARG A 25 2.07 5.22 -44.09
CA ARG A 25 2.29 6.56 -43.55
C ARG A 25 0.99 7.33 -43.68
N LEU A 26 0.21 7.40 -42.59
CA LEU A 26 -0.92 8.31 -42.48
C LEU A 26 -0.37 9.73 -42.53
N SER A 27 -0.72 10.41 -43.64
CA SER A 27 -0.51 11.82 -43.86
C SER A 27 -0.99 12.61 -42.65
N SER A 28 -0.10 13.45 -42.11
CA SER A 28 -0.44 14.41 -41.06
C SER A 28 -1.28 15.53 -41.62
N THR A 29 -2.57 15.31 -41.77
CA THR A 29 -3.53 16.37 -41.96
C THR A 29 -3.98 16.88 -40.62
N HIS A 30 -3.47 18.03 -40.23
CA HIS A 30 -4.11 19.05 -39.42
C HIS A 30 -5.08 18.57 -38.34
N LEU A 31 -4.57 18.05 -37.23
CA LEU A 31 -5.18 18.31 -35.96
C LEU A 31 -4.52 19.57 -35.38
N GLN A 32 -4.89 20.73 -35.95
CA GLN A 32 -4.86 21.94 -35.17
C GLN A 32 -5.84 21.73 -34.03
N ALA A 33 -5.28 21.36 -32.88
CA ALA A 33 -5.99 21.55 -31.62
C ALA A 33 -6.29 23.06 -31.58
N GLU A 34 -7.54 23.44 -31.87
CA GLU A 34 -8.04 24.74 -31.50
C GLU A 34 -7.76 24.86 -29.99
N ILE A 35 -6.72 25.60 -29.66
CA ILE A 35 -6.53 26.17 -28.35
C ILE A 35 -7.76 27.05 -28.17
N ARG A 36 -8.82 26.49 -27.60
CA ARG A 36 -9.95 27.27 -27.11
C ARG A 36 -9.35 28.28 -26.16
N LYS A 37 -9.30 29.53 -26.62
CA LYS A 37 -9.06 30.66 -25.72
C LYS A 37 -10.00 30.44 -24.54
N PRO A 38 -9.52 30.55 -23.31
CA PRO A 38 -10.39 30.50 -22.14
C PRO A 38 -11.50 31.50 -22.43
N SER A 39 -12.76 31.05 -22.47
CA SER A 39 -13.89 31.94 -22.61
C SER A 39 -13.78 32.96 -21.50
N ASP A 40 -14.01 34.25 -21.81
CA ASP A 40 -14.03 35.35 -20.84
C ASP A 40 -15.09 35.20 -19.76
N LYS A 41 -15.67 34.04 -19.64
CA LYS A 41 -16.47 33.51 -18.54
C LYS A 41 -15.74 32.45 -17.76
N ALA A 42 -14.43 32.50 -17.63
CA ALA A 42 -13.82 32.10 -16.38
C ALA A 42 -14.35 33.11 -15.36
N GLU A 43 -15.57 32.84 -14.89
CA GLU A 43 -15.95 33.25 -13.56
C GLU A 43 -14.80 32.76 -12.70
N THR A 44 -13.88 33.67 -12.49
CA THR A 44 -12.98 33.61 -11.36
C THR A 44 -13.91 33.28 -10.23
N LEU A 45 -13.89 32.03 -9.79
CA LEU A 45 -14.20 31.71 -8.42
C LEU A 45 -13.23 32.59 -7.63
N ARG A 46 -13.59 33.86 -7.54
CA ARG A 46 -13.11 34.72 -6.49
C ARG A 46 -13.54 33.96 -5.27
N PHE A 47 -12.61 33.21 -4.71
CA PHE A 47 -12.64 32.89 -3.31
C PHE A 47 -12.78 34.28 -2.67
N GLY A 48 -14.03 34.69 -2.48
CA GLY A 48 -14.35 35.88 -1.78
C GLY A 48 -13.81 35.66 -0.39
N TRP A 49 -12.65 36.21 -0.13
CA TRP A 49 -12.20 36.39 1.23
C TRP A 49 -13.20 37.33 1.87
N ASP A 50 -14.24 36.76 2.48
CA ASP A 50 -15.25 37.51 3.20
C ASP A 50 -14.77 37.99 4.60
N GLY A 51 -13.48 37.74 4.91
CA GLY A 51 -12.89 38.10 6.21
C GLY A 51 -13.43 37.28 7.39
N SER A 52 -14.41 36.40 7.19
CA SER A 52 -14.99 35.61 8.28
C SER A 52 -14.12 34.41 8.65
N THR A 53 -13.20 34.01 7.81
CA THR A 53 -12.18 32.98 8.10
C THR A 53 -10.94 33.50 8.81
N ALA A 54 -10.90 34.79 9.21
CA ALA A 54 -9.80 35.36 9.97
C ALA A 54 -9.70 34.83 11.42
N LEU A 55 -10.66 34.06 11.87
CA LEU A 55 -10.64 33.34 13.16
C LEU A 55 -10.36 31.83 12.89
N GLY A 56 -9.13 31.54 12.43
CA GLY A 56 -8.45 30.28 12.70
C GLY A 56 -9.23 28.97 12.50
N GLY A 57 -10.17 28.93 11.58
CA GLY A 57 -10.63 27.65 11.04
C GLY A 57 -9.45 27.07 10.26
N ALA A 58 -8.67 26.20 10.90
CA ALA A 58 -7.71 25.37 10.19
C ALA A 58 -8.49 24.71 9.06
N VAL A 59 -8.18 25.08 7.82
CA VAL A 59 -8.52 24.23 6.68
C VAL A 59 -7.78 22.95 6.98
N VAL A 60 -8.49 21.99 7.57
CA VAL A 60 -8.00 20.63 7.70
C VAL A 60 -7.95 20.18 6.25
N ASP A 61 -6.76 20.23 5.68
CA ASP A 61 -6.46 19.64 4.40
C ASP A 61 -6.65 18.13 4.61
N SER A 62 -7.91 17.71 4.57
CA SER A 62 -8.28 16.31 4.69
C SER A 62 -7.84 15.67 3.38
N LYS A 63 -6.60 15.17 3.35
CA LYS A 63 -6.16 14.27 2.28
C LYS A 63 -7.27 13.23 2.08
N PRO A 64 -7.67 12.96 0.84
CA PRO A 64 -8.70 11.96 0.59
C PRO A 64 -8.29 10.63 1.23
N ALA A 65 -9.28 9.94 1.81
CA ALA A 65 -9.05 8.65 2.42
C ALA A 65 -8.43 7.67 1.40
N ARG A 66 -7.34 7.01 1.78
CA ARG A 66 -6.66 6.03 0.94
C ARG A 66 -7.34 4.67 1.09
N MET A 67 -8.18 4.32 0.14
CA MET A 67 -8.93 3.05 0.18
C MET A 67 -8.04 1.87 -0.26
N LEU A 68 -8.11 0.77 0.47
CA LEU A 68 -7.26 -0.42 0.23
C LEU A 68 -7.41 -0.97 -1.20
N ASP A 69 -8.62 -1.00 -1.73
CA ASP A 69 -8.87 -1.50 -3.08
C ASP A 69 -8.20 -0.62 -4.15
N GLN A 70 -8.24 0.71 -3.97
CA GLN A 70 -7.54 1.65 -4.87
C GLN A 70 -6.03 1.48 -4.81
N ILE A 71 -5.47 1.26 -3.62
CA ILE A 71 -4.03 1.03 -3.43
C ILE A 71 -3.61 -0.25 -4.15
N ARG A 72 -4.41 -1.31 -4.05
CA ARG A 72 -4.18 -2.58 -4.74
C ARG A 72 -4.31 -2.46 -6.25
N GLU A 73 -5.27 -1.69 -6.73
CA GLU A 73 -5.48 -1.45 -8.16
C GLU A 73 -4.30 -0.70 -8.79
N VAL A 74 -3.75 0.28 -8.09
CA VAL A 74 -2.53 1.01 -8.51
C VAL A 74 -1.29 0.14 -8.43
N GLY A 75 -1.30 -0.95 -7.65
CA GLY A 75 -0.17 -1.86 -7.50
C GLY A 75 0.94 -1.27 -6.63
N GLU A 76 0.61 -0.47 -5.62
CA GLU A 76 1.60 0.04 -4.68
C GLU A 76 2.30 -1.11 -3.95
N THR A 77 3.62 -1.19 -4.09
CA THR A 77 4.45 -2.18 -3.41
C THR A 77 4.92 -1.67 -2.06
N ILE A 78 5.12 -2.58 -1.10
CA ILE A 78 5.77 -2.27 0.17
C ILE A 78 7.28 -2.10 -0.03
N PRO A 79 7.99 -1.36 0.85
CA PRO A 79 9.45 -1.28 0.83
C PRO A 79 10.14 -2.64 0.98
N SER A 80 11.32 -2.80 0.38
CA SER A 80 12.09 -4.06 0.42
C SER A 80 12.42 -4.52 1.84
N ASP A 81 12.75 -3.58 2.72
CA ASP A 81 13.05 -3.89 4.13
C ASP A 81 11.83 -4.46 4.84
N CYS A 82 10.64 -3.96 4.49
CA CYS A 82 9.38 -4.49 4.98
C CYS A 82 9.12 -5.92 4.47
N GLU A 83 9.47 -6.23 3.22
CA GLU A 83 9.35 -7.60 2.66
C GLU A 83 10.25 -8.59 3.43
N VAL A 84 11.51 -8.20 3.69
CA VAL A 84 12.44 -9.00 4.47
C VAL A 84 11.94 -9.21 5.90
N PHE A 85 11.45 -8.16 6.54
CA PHE A 85 10.88 -8.24 7.88
C PHE A 85 9.67 -9.19 7.91
N ASN A 86 8.78 -9.10 6.94
CA ASN A 86 7.59 -9.94 6.85
C ASN A 86 7.97 -11.41 6.71
N ALA A 87 8.93 -11.73 5.83
CA ALA A 87 9.41 -13.10 5.64
C ALA A 87 10.03 -13.66 6.94
N ASN A 88 10.79 -12.86 7.68
CA ASN A 88 11.34 -13.24 8.96
C ASN A 88 10.26 -13.51 10.01
N THR A 89 9.22 -12.67 10.05
CA THR A 89 8.09 -12.81 10.97
C THR A 89 7.28 -14.08 10.71
N GLU A 90 7.13 -14.49 9.46
CA GLU A 90 6.49 -15.77 9.11
C GLU A 90 7.26 -16.95 9.68
N MET A 91 8.60 -16.91 9.60
CA MET A 91 9.49 -17.99 10.01
C MET A 91 9.68 -18.08 11.52
N SER A 92 9.87 -16.94 12.18
CA SER A 92 10.16 -16.88 13.62
C SER A 92 9.71 -15.53 14.19
N ALA A 93 8.63 -15.58 14.96
CA ALA A 93 8.07 -14.39 15.61
C ALA A 93 8.00 -14.51 17.13
N ASP A 94 8.63 -15.53 17.73
CA ASP A 94 8.48 -15.84 19.15
C ASP A 94 9.04 -14.73 20.05
N ASP A 95 10.10 -14.09 19.61
CA ASP A 95 10.78 -13.00 20.33
C ASP A 95 10.41 -11.61 19.81
N LEU A 96 9.54 -11.51 18.79
CA LEU A 96 9.15 -10.23 18.18
C LEU A 96 8.52 -9.31 19.23
N MET A 97 8.98 -8.05 19.23
CA MET A 97 8.44 -7.00 20.08
C MET A 97 7.57 -6.05 19.23
N PHE A 98 6.47 -5.61 19.80
CA PHE A 98 5.55 -4.68 19.12
C PHE A 98 6.23 -3.37 18.72
N GLU A 99 7.14 -2.89 19.55
CA GLU A 99 7.91 -1.67 19.33
C GLU A 99 8.77 -1.75 18.05
N GLU A 100 9.34 -2.92 17.75
CA GLU A 100 10.12 -3.16 16.53
C GLU A 100 9.25 -3.04 15.27
N VAL A 101 8.00 -3.53 15.35
CA VAL A 101 7.02 -3.40 14.26
C VAL A 101 6.65 -1.94 14.04
N ILE A 102 6.41 -1.20 15.11
CA ILE A 102 6.05 0.22 15.03
C ILE A 102 7.21 1.05 14.49
N GLU A 103 8.44 0.77 14.91
CA GLU A 103 9.65 1.45 14.40
C GLU A 103 9.83 1.23 12.90
N LEU A 104 9.64 -0.01 12.42
CA LEU A 104 9.67 -0.32 11.00
C LEU A 104 8.60 0.46 10.23
N ILE A 105 7.37 0.47 10.74
CA ILE A 105 6.25 1.20 10.12
C ILE A 105 6.56 2.70 10.08
N ASP A 106 6.99 3.28 11.20
CA ASP A 106 7.28 4.71 11.31
C ASP A 106 8.50 5.12 10.47
N THR A 107 9.40 4.21 10.15
CA THR A 107 10.50 4.46 9.21
C THR A 107 10.00 4.67 7.79
N HIS A 108 9.09 3.84 7.34
CA HIS A 108 8.68 3.78 5.93
C HIS A 108 7.35 4.46 5.61
N TYR A 109 6.53 4.75 6.63
CA TYR A 109 5.19 5.29 6.45
C TYR A 109 4.92 6.49 7.34
N GLU A 110 4.09 7.39 6.85
CA GLU A 110 3.46 8.45 7.63
C GLU A 110 2.10 7.96 8.12
N TYR A 111 1.82 8.20 9.39
CA TYR A 111 0.54 7.89 10.00
C TYR A 111 -0.45 9.04 9.86
N GLY A 112 -1.64 8.74 9.35
CA GLY A 112 -2.78 9.65 9.32
C GLY A 112 -3.81 9.28 10.39
N LEU A 113 -4.30 10.27 11.11
CA LEU A 113 -5.34 10.07 12.12
C LEU A 113 -6.65 9.60 11.46
N ILE A 114 -7.07 8.38 11.76
CA ILE A 114 -8.33 7.84 11.29
C ILE A 114 -9.10 7.19 12.44
N GLU A 115 -10.43 7.19 12.33
CA GLU A 115 -11.27 6.28 13.08
C GLU A 115 -11.23 4.91 12.39
N PHE A 116 -11.10 3.82 13.16
CA PHE A 116 -11.13 2.48 12.60
C PHE A 116 -11.95 1.52 13.44
N LYS A 117 -12.53 0.54 12.78
CA LYS A 117 -13.33 -0.51 13.39
C LYS A 117 -12.57 -1.83 13.35
N ASN A 118 -12.67 -2.59 14.45
CA ASN A 118 -12.13 -3.92 14.54
C ASN A 118 -13.12 -4.82 15.32
N GLY A 119 -13.93 -5.58 14.58
CA GLY A 119 -15.06 -6.30 15.13
C GLY A 119 -16.07 -5.36 15.79
N ASP A 120 -16.34 -5.57 17.07
CA ASP A 120 -17.26 -4.75 17.87
C ASP A 120 -16.62 -3.50 18.47
N VAL A 121 -15.28 -3.34 18.35
CA VAL A 121 -14.56 -2.19 18.87
C VAL A 121 -14.43 -1.11 17.81
N VAL A 122 -14.96 0.07 18.13
CA VAL A 122 -14.74 1.30 17.37
C VAL A 122 -13.68 2.12 18.07
N ASN A 123 -12.59 2.44 17.37
CA ASN A 123 -11.48 3.24 17.87
C ASN A 123 -11.57 4.62 17.23
N GLN A 124 -11.76 5.64 18.05
CA GLN A 124 -11.82 7.02 17.59
C GLN A 124 -10.44 7.47 17.07
N GLN A 125 -10.42 8.60 16.34
CA GLN A 125 -9.16 9.21 15.89
C GLN A 125 -8.21 9.46 17.07
N GLY A 126 -6.97 8.94 16.98
CA GLY A 126 -5.97 9.01 18.03
C GLY A 126 -6.09 7.93 19.10
N GLU A 127 -7.11 7.08 19.08
CA GLU A 127 -7.20 5.92 19.96
C GLU A 127 -6.50 4.70 19.33
N ASN A 128 -5.73 3.98 20.16
CA ASN A 128 -5.07 2.74 19.75
C ASN A 128 -4.25 2.89 18.44
N GLU A 129 -3.54 4.00 18.27
CA GLU A 129 -2.76 4.32 17.07
C GLU A 129 -1.84 3.18 16.62
N GLY A 130 -1.19 2.50 17.58
CA GLY A 130 -0.36 1.34 17.26
C GLY A 130 -1.13 0.22 16.57
N SER A 131 -2.38 -0.03 16.98
CA SER A 131 -3.24 -1.01 16.31
C SER A 131 -3.70 -0.52 14.93
N ALA A 132 -3.97 0.79 14.77
CA ALA A 132 -4.31 1.38 13.47
C ALA A 132 -3.15 1.25 12.49
N LYS A 133 -1.93 1.58 12.92
CA LYS A 133 -0.69 1.42 12.14
C LYS A 133 -0.48 -0.03 11.73
N LEU A 134 -0.50 -0.94 12.70
CA LEU A 134 -0.25 -2.36 12.47
C LEU A 134 -1.26 -2.99 11.52
N LEU A 135 -2.56 -2.77 11.73
CA LEU A 135 -3.61 -3.33 10.86
C LEU A 135 -3.51 -2.77 9.44
N SER A 136 -3.24 -1.46 9.30
CA SER A 136 -3.02 -0.84 7.99
C SER A 136 -1.79 -1.43 7.28
N TYR A 137 -0.69 -1.60 7.99
CA TYR A 137 0.55 -2.20 7.47
C TYR A 137 0.33 -3.65 7.01
N ALA A 138 -0.29 -4.47 7.87
CA ALA A 138 -0.57 -5.86 7.56
C ALA A 138 -1.51 -5.99 6.34
N ALA A 139 -2.49 -5.10 6.20
CA ALA A 139 -3.38 -5.06 5.03
C ALA A 139 -2.64 -4.67 3.74
N LEU A 140 -1.74 -3.67 3.80
CA LEU A 140 -0.88 -3.28 2.67
C LEU A 140 0.06 -4.41 2.27
N SER A 141 0.58 -5.14 3.24
CA SER A 141 1.48 -6.29 3.04
C SER A 141 0.74 -7.57 2.61
N GLY A 142 -0.60 -7.57 2.60
CA GLY A 142 -1.39 -8.75 2.23
C GLY A 142 -1.26 -9.92 3.21
N MET A 143 -0.96 -9.66 4.47
CA MET A 143 -0.75 -10.69 5.48
C MET A 143 -2.03 -11.42 5.84
N ASP A 144 -1.91 -12.70 6.13
CA ASP A 144 -2.99 -13.49 6.69
C ASP A 144 -3.24 -13.13 8.18
N LYS A 145 -4.35 -13.63 8.72
CA LYS A 145 -4.74 -13.38 10.11
C LYS A 145 -3.69 -13.88 11.11
N ALA A 146 -3.09 -15.04 10.87
CA ALA A 146 -2.16 -15.67 11.81
C ALA A 146 -0.86 -14.87 11.89
N THR A 147 -0.31 -14.47 10.75
CA THR A 147 0.89 -13.62 10.66
C THR A 147 0.63 -12.23 11.25
N THR A 148 -0.53 -11.64 10.95
CA THR A 148 -0.91 -10.33 11.50
C THR A 148 -0.97 -10.35 13.03
N LEU A 149 -1.50 -11.41 13.64
CA LEU A 149 -1.54 -11.55 15.10
C LEU A 149 -0.14 -11.57 15.74
N LYS A 150 0.84 -12.17 15.07
CA LYS A 150 2.23 -12.18 15.56
C LYS A 150 2.85 -10.79 15.63
N LEU A 151 2.44 -9.85 14.78
CA LEU A 151 2.94 -8.47 14.77
C LEU A 151 2.66 -7.71 16.08
N TRP A 152 1.64 -8.09 16.85
CA TRP A 152 1.43 -7.50 18.18
C TRP A 152 2.47 -7.98 19.22
N GLY A 153 3.39 -8.87 18.85
CA GLY A 153 4.53 -9.26 19.65
C GLY A 153 4.14 -9.74 21.05
N GLN A 154 4.75 -9.15 22.07
CA GLN A 154 4.51 -9.48 23.48
C GLN A 154 3.04 -9.35 23.88
N TYR A 155 2.30 -8.37 23.36
CA TYR A 155 0.88 -8.17 23.69
C TYR A 155 -0.01 -9.32 23.21
N TYR A 156 0.31 -9.92 22.07
CA TYR A 156 -0.38 -11.11 21.61
C TYR A 156 -0.06 -12.32 22.49
N ARG A 157 1.21 -12.47 22.89
CA ARG A 157 1.62 -13.53 23.82
C ARG A 157 0.92 -13.39 25.17
N ASP A 158 0.75 -12.15 25.68
CA ASP A 158 0.00 -11.88 26.92
C ASP A 158 -1.47 -12.27 26.79
N VAL A 159 -2.10 -12.00 25.65
CA VAL A 159 -3.49 -12.44 25.39
C VAL A 159 -3.60 -13.96 25.37
N LEU A 160 -2.64 -14.68 24.79
CA LEU A 160 -2.61 -16.14 24.79
C LEU A 160 -2.42 -16.71 26.19
N ALA A 161 -1.59 -16.08 27.01
CA ALA A 161 -1.37 -16.46 28.39
C ALA A 161 -2.61 -16.18 29.28
N ASN A 162 -3.40 -15.16 28.94
CA ASN A 162 -4.57 -14.75 29.71
C ASN A 162 -5.85 -14.77 28.84
N PRO A 163 -6.35 -15.95 28.44
CA PRO A 163 -7.46 -16.05 27.47
C PRO A 163 -8.77 -15.42 27.98
N ASN A 164 -8.99 -15.35 29.29
CA ASN A 164 -10.17 -14.76 29.90
C ASN A 164 -9.98 -13.28 30.30
N GLY A 165 -8.86 -12.66 29.95
CA GLY A 165 -8.62 -11.25 30.21
C GLY A 165 -9.53 -10.35 29.38
N THR A 166 -9.65 -9.09 29.82
CA THR A 166 -10.44 -8.05 29.11
C THR A 166 -9.58 -6.96 28.48
N ASP A 167 -8.28 -7.01 28.71
CA ASP A 167 -7.25 -6.18 28.12
C ASP A 167 -7.04 -6.47 26.61
N HIS A 168 -6.30 -5.64 25.93
CA HIS A 168 -5.95 -5.82 24.52
C HIS A 168 -7.15 -6.10 23.60
N ALA A 169 -8.22 -5.31 23.76
CA ALA A 169 -9.50 -5.51 23.06
C ALA A 169 -9.35 -5.66 21.53
N ASN A 170 -8.46 -4.88 20.90
CA ASN A 170 -8.21 -4.97 19.46
C ASN A 170 -7.62 -6.33 19.07
N ILE A 171 -6.69 -6.87 19.84
CA ILE A 171 -6.10 -8.19 19.58
C ILE A 171 -7.17 -9.27 19.72
N ARG A 172 -7.92 -9.25 20.82
CA ARG A 172 -8.99 -10.23 21.10
C ARG A 172 -10.09 -10.21 20.04
N ASN A 173 -10.48 -9.01 19.57
CA ASN A 173 -11.46 -8.91 18.51
C ASN A 173 -10.91 -9.42 17.18
N PHE A 174 -9.69 -9.05 16.81
CA PHE A 174 -9.07 -9.56 15.60
C PHE A 174 -8.87 -11.06 15.63
N MET A 175 -8.59 -11.65 16.79
CA MET A 175 -8.57 -13.11 16.99
C MET A 175 -9.92 -13.77 16.68
N LYS A 176 -11.04 -13.08 16.91
CA LYS A 176 -12.40 -13.60 16.63
C LYS A 176 -12.75 -13.39 15.17
N THR A 177 -12.72 -12.15 14.71
CA THR A 177 -13.29 -11.70 13.44
C THR A 177 -12.30 -11.77 12.27
N GLY A 178 -10.99 -11.65 12.54
CA GLY A 178 -9.99 -11.52 11.47
C GLY A 178 -10.24 -10.29 10.60
N TRP A 179 -9.89 -10.39 9.35
CA TRP A 179 -10.02 -9.31 8.37
C TRP A 179 -11.46 -8.89 8.08
N GLU A 180 -12.43 -9.79 8.25
CA GLU A 180 -13.87 -9.47 8.11
C GLU A 180 -14.32 -8.40 9.12
N GLY A 181 -13.64 -8.34 10.28
CA GLY A 181 -13.91 -7.33 11.30
C GLY A 181 -13.26 -5.98 11.07
N VAL A 182 -12.39 -5.84 10.06
CA VAL A 182 -11.62 -4.61 9.78
C VAL A 182 -11.94 -4.10 8.36
N PRO A 183 -13.07 -3.42 8.17
CA PRO A 183 -13.57 -3.06 6.83
C PRO A 183 -12.83 -1.89 6.18
N PHE A 184 -11.96 -1.17 6.88
CA PHE A 184 -11.25 0.03 6.39
C PHE A 184 -12.18 1.09 5.77
N GLU A 185 -13.36 1.32 6.35
CA GLU A 185 -14.37 2.26 5.85
C GLU A 185 -13.82 3.68 5.68
N ASN A 186 -12.92 4.08 6.58
CA ASN A 186 -12.24 5.37 6.54
C ASN A 186 -10.85 5.31 5.86
N GLY A 187 -10.56 4.20 5.18
CA GLY A 187 -9.31 3.98 4.46
C GLY A 187 -8.15 3.46 5.33
N ILE A 188 -6.98 3.47 4.73
CA ILE A 188 -5.72 3.02 5.33
C ILE A 188 -5.04 4.19 6.06
N ALA A 189 -4.65 3.97 7.32
CA ALA A 189 -4.00 4.99 8.16
C ALA A 189 -2.57 5.33 7.73
N LEU A 190 -1.98 4.60 6.81
CA LEU A 190 -0.59 4.73 6.42
C LEU A 190 -0.44 5.28 5.00
N THR A 191 0.51 6.19 4.82
CA THR A 191 0.97 6.68 3.52
C THR A 191 2.46 6.40 3.40
N LYS A 192 2.87 5.72 2.33
CA LYS A 192 4.28 5.44 2.08
C LYS A 192 5.06 6.75 2.01
N LYS A 193 6.16 6.86 2.76
CA LYS A 193 7.07 7.99 2.64
C LYS A 193 7.74 7.91 1.29
N CYS A 194 7.77 9.03 0.56
CA CYS A 194 8.64 9.14 -0.59
C CYS A 194 10.08 9.12 -0.04
N VAL A 195 10.81 8.06 -0.29
CA VAL A 195 12.28 8.09 -0.15
C VAL A 195 12.72 9.15 -1.14
N GLY A 196 13.37 10.20 -0.66
CA GLY A 196 13.68 11.39 -1.46
C GLY A 196 14.36 11.00 -2.76
N GLU A 197 14.16 11.82 -3.79
CA GLU A 197 14.72 11.70 -5.14
C GLU A 197 16.27 11.61 -5.17
N ASN A 198 16.94 11.65 -4.03
CA ASN A 198 18.39 11.67 -3.88
C ASN A 198 19.08 10.33 -4.17
N GLU A 199 18.35 9.22 -4.25
CA GLU A 199 18.95 7.92 -4.57
C GLU A 199 19.28 7.78 -6.06
N TRP A 200 18.66 8.62 -6.93
CA TRP A 200 18.93 8.65 -8.36
C TRP A 200 20.13 9.56 -8.73
N ASP A 201 20.42 10.57 -7.90
CA ASP A 201 21.50 11.52 -8.18
C ASP A 201 22.88 10.90 -8.00
N GLU A 202 23.08 10.02 -7.01
CA GLU A 202 24.35 9.31 -6.82
C GLU A 202 24.66 8.34 -7.98
N PHE A 203 23.63 7.75 -8.60
CA PHE A 203 23.84 6.83 -9.73
C PHE A 203 24.02 7.58 -11.05
N ALA A 204 23.38 8.74 -11.21
CA ALA A 204 23.50 9.57 -12.41
C ALA A 204 24.86 10.26 -12.52
N GLU A 205 25.44 10.72 -11.40
CA GLU A 205 26.76 11.38 -11.39
C GLU A 205 27.91 10.42 -11.70
N SER A 206 27.73 9.11 -11.49
CA SER A 206 28.78 8.11 -11.79
C SER A 206 28.95 7.81 -13.29
N TRP A 207 28.08 8.32 -14.16
CA TRP A 207 28.06 8.03 -15.60
C TRP A 207 28.40 9.21 -16.50
N ILE A 208 28.81 10.35 -15.96
CA ILE A 208 29.32 11.48 -16.76
C ILE A 208 30.83 11.30 -16.94
N PRO A 209 31.34 11.01 -18.17
CA PRO A 209 32.75 10.85 -18.44
C PRO A 209 33.53 12.18 -18.37
#